data_fe1c750edd5b7a61bc543d2ee5892376
#
_entry.id   fe1c750edd5b7a61bc543d2ee5892376
#
_cell.length_a   1.000
_cell.length_b   1.000
_cell.length_c   1.000
_cell.angle_alpha   90.00
_cell.angle_beta   90.00
_cell.angle_gamma   90.00
#
_symmetry.space_group_name_H-M   'P 1'
#
loop_
_entity.id
_entity.type
_entity.pdbx_description
1 polymer ?
#
loop_
_entity_poly.entity_id
_entity_poly.type
_entity_poly.pdbx_seq_one_letter_code
_entity_poly.pdbx_strand_id
1 'polypeptide(L)'
;MSELEHQQFGKYLLLRRIAQGGMAELYKAKLMGDEGFEKLIAIKKILPHLSEEKDLVKAFIDEAKLAAYLQHPNIVQIYDFGSVNSTYYIAMEYLYGKDLKLIIERYKEKELPLSIENALYIATQVCAGLDYAHKLKDFQGNPLNIIHRDIGPHNVFITYDGQVKIIDFGIAKAAIQSTKTQDGSIKGKMAYMSPEQAMGEKIDHRSDIFAMGILLYEMVTHERMFKGDAFSVFAKVREANYIPVRTVNKDLPGELCRIIEKALTKDREQRYQSVEELLTDLENYMHELSISPSYRNLSQYIKDLFGKEAEIEAIRKTPDADFMASLGTDKTSRPQSDKTINLIAENALPLKRKRRILLTVSYVLIIAVGLLVALAFLKGPESVFRPLSGDDPTSERSNTNSSLSDRDDVAFVKESSVSDDLTQSAQNFTDSLELKEGIALLREEKFAEASVLFEDILTAGTLDDEIVSELYSQALIGQASKISKKEPEKAKAMLLKAVKLIPGSARGHYLLGRIYTQQKDFTSAIASYQTAVELDPQMYNAYFNLGYVYATKNDYIKAQEMFSRVVELSPPFLDEALYNLAIVERKMGNVEDCIKLLEQAISENPENKNAKRFLQTLKKEKKKKG
;
A
#
# COMPACT_ATOMS: atom_id res chain seq x y z
N MET A 1 -18.28 -9.20 15.37
CA MET A 1 -17.27 -8.23 15.85
C MET A 1 -16.60 -8.89 17.03
N SER A 2 -15.42 -9.51 16.83
CA SER A 2 -14.65 -10.12 17.93
C SER A 2 -14.11 -8.99 18.79
N GLU A 3 -14.53 -8.98 20.07
CA GLU A 3 -13.90 -8.21 21.13
C GLU A 3 -12.43 -8.62 21.17
N LEU A 4 -11.53 -7.70 20.78
CA LEU A 4 -10.12 -7.86 21.08
C LEU A 4 -9.97 -7.66 22.58
N GLU A 5 -9.70 -8.74 23.29
CA GLU A 5 -9.16 -8.67 24.64
C GLU A 5 -7.99 -7.68 24.64
N HIS A 6 -7.93 -6.83 25.68
CA HIS A 6 -6.85 -5.89 25.91
C HIS A 6 -5.51 -6.57 25.79
N GLN A 7 -4.74 -6.29 24.71
CA GLN A 7 -3.48 -6.93 24.43
C GLN A 7 -2.31 -6.05 24.89
N GLN A 8 -1.46 -6.58 25.77
CA GLN A 8 -0.22 -5.90 26.15
C GLN A 8 0.77 -5.91 24.98
N PHE A 9 1.33 -4.74 24.67
CA PHE A 9 2.31 -4.53 23.60
C PHE A 9 3.44 -3.61 24.11
N GLY A 10 4.47 -4.20 24.72
CA GLY A 10 5.51 -3.45 25.44
C GLY A 10 4.90 -2.63 26.58
N LYS A 11 5.17 -1.31 26.61
CA LYS A 11 4.60 -0.36 27.58
C LYS A 11 3.17 0.12 27.22
N TYR A 12 2.59 -0.40 26.14
CA TYR A 12 1.28 -0.01 25.64
C TYR A 12 0.26 -1.10 25.84
N LEU A 13 -0.99 -0.71 26.07
CA LEU A 13 -2.15 -1.59 26.09
C LEU A 13 -2.99 -1.32 24.84
N LEU A 14 -2.99 -2.25 23.88
CA LEU A 14 -3.83 -2.16 22.69
C LEU A 14 -5.28 -2.40 23.08
N LEU A 15 -6.17 -1.46 22.73
CA LEU A 15 -7.59 -1.52 23.08
C LEU A 15 -8.44 -2.08 21.95
N ARG A 16 -8.29 -1.52 20.75
CA ARG A 16 -8.98 -1.98 19.54
C ARG A 16 -8.23 -1.57 18.28
N ARG A 17 -8.38 -2.35 17.23
CA ARG A 17 -7.91 -1.99 15.90
C ARG A 17 -8.83 -0.93 15.29
N ILE A 18 -8.27 0.20 14.84
CA ILE A 18 -8.97 1.32 14.18
C ILE A 18 -9.06 1.08 12.69
N ALA A 19 -7.92 0.70 12.08
CA ALA A 19 -7.80 0.51 10.65
C ALA A 19 -6.72 -0.53 10.33
N GLN A 20 -6.80 -1.10 9.14
CA GLN A 20 -5.76 -1.93 8.56
C GLN A 20 -5.52 -1.45 7.14
N GLY A 21 -4.25 -1.14 6.84
CA GLY A 21 -3.78 -0.80 5.50
C GLY A 21 -2.90 -1.89 4.93
N GLY A 22 -2.39 -1.68 3.71
CA GLY A 22 -1.53 -2.66 3.04
C GLY A 22 -0.16 -2.91 3.72
N MET A 23 0.29 -2.03 4.62
CA MET A 23 1.60 -2.14 5.27
C MET A 23 1.53 -2.20 6.80
N ALA A 24 0.49 -1.66 7.39
CA ALA A 24 0.40 -1.50 8.83
C ALA A 24 -1.05 -1.57 9.33
N GLU A 25 -1.19 -1.94 10.58
CA GLU A 25 -2.42 -1.86 11.35
C GLU A 25 -2.34 -0.65 12.30
N LEU A 26 -3.46 0.06 12.44
CA LEU A 26 -3.60 1.18 13.36
C LEU A 26 -4.48 0.77 14.54
N TYR A 27 -3.96 0.93 15.76
CA TYR A 27 -4.65 0.59 17.00
C TYR A 27 -4.89 1.83 17.84
N LYS A 28 -6.05 1.89 18.49
CA LYS A 28 -6.27 2.71 19.67
C LYS A 28 -5.60 2.01 20.84
N ALA A 29 -4.78 2.72 21.62
CA ALA A 29 -4.01 2.16 22.70
C ALA A 29 -3.90 3.12 23.89
N LYS A 30 -3.54 2.60 25.05
CA LYS A 30 -3.15 3.37 26.23
C LYS A 30 -1.65 3.22 26.46
N LEU A 31 -0.97 4.33 26.68
CA LEU A 31 0.36 4.34 27.28
C LEU A 31 0.18 4.24 28.78
N MET A 32 0.72 3.18 29.37
CA MET A 32 0.72 2.96 30.81
C MET A 32 2.01 3.51 31.40
N GLY A 33 1.91 4.46 32.30
CA GLY A 33 3.01 5.03 33.06
C GLY A 33 2.97 4.61 34.51
N ASP A 34 3.95 5.09 35.28
CA ASP A 34 4.03 4.84 36.72
C ASP A 34 2.88 5.54 37.46
N GLU A 35 2.53 5.04 38.63
CA GLU A 35 1.53 5.61 39.54
C GLU A 35 0.13 5.79 38.91
N GLY A 36 -0.24 4.93 37.92
CA GLY A 36 -1.55 4.98 37.29
C GLY A 36 -1.70 6.04 36.21
N PHE A 37 -0.60 6.63 35.74
CA PHE A 37 -0.63 7.55 34.59
C PHE A 37 -1.07 6.79 33.33
N GLU A 38 -2.15 7.26 32.68
CA GLU A 38 -2.66 6.72 31.44
C GLU A 38 -2.79 7.83 30.40
N LYS A 39 -2.28 7.58 29.20
CA LYS A 39 -2.46 8.48 28.05
C LYS A 39 -2.99 7.70 26.85
N LEU A 40 -4.07 8.19 26.27
CA LEU A 40 -4.62 7.62 25.04
C LEU A 40 -3.76 8.02 23.85
N ILE A 41 -3.38 7.03 23.05
CA ILE A 41 -2.50 7.16 21.88
C ILE A 41 -3.00 6.29 20.72
N ALA A 42 -2.42 6.52 19.54
CA ALA A 42 -2.54 5.61 18.40
C ALA A 42 -1.21 4.86 18.20
N ILE A 43 -1.29 3.57 17.92
CA ILE A 43 -0.13 2.71 17.57
C ILE A 43 -0.31 2.24 16.13
N LYS A 44 0.60 2.67 15.25
CA LYS A 44 0.73 2.16 13.89
C LYS A 44 1.78 1.04 13.91
N LYS A 45 1.35 -0.20 13.70
CA LYS A 45 2.15 -1.41 13.80
C LYS A 45 2.32 -2.02 12.41
N ILE A 46 3.55 -2.32 11.98
CA ILE A 46 3.81 -3.01 10.72
C ILE A 46 3.15 -4.39 10.72
N LEU A 47 2.61 -4.81 9.58
CA LEU A 47 1.99 -6.13 9.44
C LEU A 47 3.04 -7.23 9.65
N PRO A 48 2.73 -8.32 10.39
CA PRO A 48 3.70 -9.37 10.72
C PRO A 48 4.41 -9.96 9.50
N HIS A 49 3.68 -10.23 8.42
CA HIS A 49 4.22 -10.80 7.19
C HIS A 49 5.13 -9.83 6.40
N LEU A 50 5.12 -8.53 6.73
CA LEU A 50 5.99 -7.50 6.12
C LEU A 50 7.19 -7.14 7.02
N SER A 51 7.22 -7.64 8.26
CA SER A 51 8.32 -7.37 9.19
C SER A 51 9.66 -7.96 8.74
N GLU A 52 9.66 -8.90 7.80
CA GLU A 52 10.85 -9.51 7.22
C GLU A 52 11.29 -8.82 5.91
N GLU A 53 10.46 -7.99 5.30
CA GLU A 53 10.79 -7.24 4.07
C GLU A 53 11.65 -6.02 4.40
N LYS A 54 12.97 -6.16 4.26
CA LYS A 54 13.96 -5.13 4.65
C LYS A 54 13.70 -3.75 4.08
N ASP A 55 13.25 -3.66 2.83
CA ASP A 55 13.00 -2.37 2.17
C ASP A 55 11.74 -1.69 2.72
N LEU A 56 10.69 -2.46 3.05
CA LEU A 56 9.48 -1.93 3.68
C LEU A 56 9.73 -1.52 5.13
N VAL A 57 10.46 -2.34 5.88
CA VAL A 57 10.88 -2.01 7.25
C VAL A 57 11.74 -0.76 7.25
N LYS A 58 12.71 -0.65 6.35
CA LYS A 58 13.55 0.55 6.21
C LYS A 58 12.71 1.79 5.91
N ALA A 59 11.80 1.68 4.96
CA ALA A 59 10.90 2.77 4.60
C ALA A 59 10.02 3.22 5.79
N PHE A 60 9.49 2.27 6.58
CA PHE A 60 8.73 2.54 7.80
C PHE A 60 9.57 3.22 8.88
N ILE A 61 10.84 2.81 9.04
CA ILE A 61 11.81 3.44 9.95
C ILE A 61 12.13 4.86 9.50
N ASP A 62 12.39 5.06 8.21
CA ASP A 62 12.76 6.37 7.65
C ASP A 62 11.57 7.35 7.76
N GLU A 63 10.32 6.88 7.56
CA GLU A 63 9.11 7.65 7.82
C GLU A 63 9.03 8.09 9.29
N ALA A 64 9.21 7.15 10.22
CA ALA A 64 9.17 7.44 11.64
C ALA A 64 10.25 8.45 12.08
N LYS A 65 11.47 8.31 11.57
CA LYS A 65 12.58 9.23 11.89
C LYS A 65 12.31 10.64 11.41
N LEU A 66 11.85 10.82 10.17
CA LEU A 66 11.56 12.14 9.62
C LEU A 66 10.35 12.77 10.30
N ALA A 67 9.30 11.98 10.54
CA ALA A 67 8.11 12.47 11.21
C ALA A 67 8.37 12.87 12.69
N ALA A 68 9.40 12.31 13.33
CA ALA A 68 9.82 12.71 14.68
C ALA A 68 10.37 14.15 14.76
N TYR A 69 10.86 14.71 13.65
CA TYR A 69 11.26 16.12 13.58
C TYR A 69 10.06 17.07 13.43
N LEU A 70 8.92 16.58 13.00
CA LEU A 70 7.74 17.40 12.70
C LEU A 70 6.97 17.73 13.98
N GLN A 71 7.08 18.96 14.45
CA GLN A 71 6.37 19.47 15.63
C GLN A 71 5.54 20.70 15.25
N HIS A 72 4.30 20.49 14.82
CA HIS A 72 3.41 21.54 14.36
C HIS A 72 1.95 21.23 14.73
N PRO A 73 1.12 22.21 15.11
CA PRO A 73 -0.27 21.98 15.48
C PRO A 73 -1.10 21.30 14.38
N ASN A 74 -0.74 21.50 13.11
CA ASN A 74 -1.44 20.91 11.97
C ASN A 74 -0.78 19.63 11.43
N ILE A 75 0.15 19.02 12.17
CA ILE A 75 0.76 17.74 11.84
C ILE A 75 0.54 16.78 13.01
N VAL A 76 0.26 15.51 12.73
CA VAL A 76 0.13 14.49 13.77
C VAL A 76 1.44 14.34 14.54
N GLN A 77 1.37 14.41 15.88
CA GLN A 77 2.56 14.32 16.72
C GLN A 77 2.96 12.86 16.94
N ILE A 78 4.19 12.53 16.61
CA ILE A 78 4.80 11.25 16.97
C ILE A 78 5.41 11.35 18.37
N TYR A 79 5.12 10.36 19.23
CA TYR A 79 5.62 10.29 20.59
C TYR A 79 6.77 9.31 20.75
N ASP A 80 6.76 8.21 20.00
CA ASP A 80 7.75 7.15 20.14
C ASP A 80 7.81 6.27 18.90
N PHE A 81 8.94 5.65 18.69
CA PHE A 81 9.19 4.66 17.66
C PHE A 81 10.03 3.53 18.26
N GLY A 82 9.68 2.28 17.97
CA GLY A 82 10.41 1.14 18.50
C GLY A 82 9.98 -0.18 17.89
N SER A 83 10.40 -1.27 18.56
CA SER A 83 9.98 -2.62 18.22
C SER A 83 9.62 -3.42 19.46
N VAL A 84 8.59 -4.26 19.35
CA VAL A 84 8.17 -5.23 20.37
C VAL A 84 8.04 -6.58 19.69
N ASN A 85 8.75 -7.60 20.18
CA ASN A 85 8.76 -8.95 19.57
C ASN A 85 9.02 -8.91 18.06
N SER A 86 10.06 -8.18 17.64
CA SER A 86 10.47 -7.98 16.24
C SER A 86 9.43 -7.24 15.35
N THR A 87 8.36 -6.72 15.92
CA THR A 87 7.36 -5.93 15.20
C THR A 87 7.60 -4.44 15.44
N TYR A 88 7.91 -3.68 14.39
CA TYR A 88 8.10 -2.23 14.47
C TYR A 88 6.78 -1.50 14.65
N TYR A 89 6.82 -0.41 15.42
CA TYR A 89 5.65 0.45 15.68
C TYR A 89 6.02 1.93 15.72
N ILE A 90 5.04 2.77 15.42
CA ILE A 90 5.06 4.22 15.62
C ILE A 90 3.94 4.52 16.61
N ALA A 91 4.27 5.16 17.73
CA ALA A 91 3.29 5.68 18.70
C ALA A 91 3.06 7.17 18.44
N MET A 92 1.81 7.58 18.28
CA MET A 92 1.43 8.94 17.92
C MET A 92 0.20 9.42 18.69
N GLU A 93 -0.10 10.71 18.59
CA GLU A 93 -1.34 11.25 19.17
C GLU A 93 -2.58 10.54 18.61
N TYR A 94 -3.52 10.26 19.51
CA TYR A 94 -4.83 9.75 19.11
C TYR A 94 -5.74 10.91 18.76
N LEU A 95 -6.23 10.95 17.54
CA LEU A 95 -7.11 11.98 17.04
C LEU A 95 -8.58 11.56 17.14
N TYR A 96 -9.39 12.40 17.77
CA TYR A 96 -10.85 12.22 17.84
C TYR A 96 -11.51 12.96 16.69
N GLY A 97 -11.91 12.26 15.66
CA GLY A 97 -12.49 12.88 14.48
C GLY A 97 -12.59 11.92 13.32
N LYS A 98 -12.56 12.48 12.12
CA LYS A 98 -12.64 11.73 10.85
C LYS A 98 -11.65 12.29 9.84
N ASP A 99 -11.18 11.44 8.93
CA ASP A 99 -10.46 11.93 7.77
C ASP A 99 -11.40 12.67 6.80
N LEU A 100 -10.83 13.56 6.01
CA LEU A 100 -11.60 14.40 5.09
C LEU A 100 -12.30 13.58 4.00
N LYS A 101 -11.79 12.38 3.66
CA LYS A 101 -12.44 11.48 2.70
C LYS A 101 -13.80 11.04 3.23
N LEU A 102 -13.86 10.57 4.48
CA LEU A 102 -15.11 10.16 5.11
C LEU A 102 -16.06 11.36 5.31
N ILE A 103 -15.53 12.55 5.59
CA ILE A 103 -16.31 13.77 5.67
C ILE A 103 -16.95 14.09 4.32
N ILE A 104 -16.18 14.00 3.22
CA ILE A 104 -16.67 14.19 1.85
C ILE A 104 -17.76 13.17 1.48
N GLU A 105 -17.58 11.92 1.85
CA GLU A 105 -18.58 10.87 1.64
C GLU A 105 -19.86 11.19 2.41
N ARG A 106 -19.74 11.54 3.69
CA ARG A 106 -20.87 11.80 4.59
C ARG A 106 -21.67 13.05 4.23
N TYR A 107 -21.02 14.15 3.80
CA TYR A 107 -21.76 15.35 3.41
C TYR A 107 -22.59 15.14 2.12
N LYS A 108 -22.11 14.27 1.23
CA LYS A 108 -22.87 13.87 0.03
C LYS A 108 -24.10 13.03 0.39
N GLU A 109 -23.94 12.09 1.32
CA GLU A 109 -25.05 11.27 1.81
C GLU A 109 -26.14 12.11 2.51
N LYS A 110 -25.73 13.14 3.26
CA LYS A 110 -26.66 13.98 4.03
C LYS A 110 -27.12 15.25 3.34
N GLU A 111 -26.63 15.50 2.13
CA GLU A 111 -26.88 16.74 1.40
C GLU A 111 -26.52 18.00 2.19
N LEU A 112 -25.45 17.93 2.99
CA LEU A 112 -24.92 19.01 3.83
C LEU A 112 -23.53 19.45 3.32
N PRO A 113 -23.46 20.23 2.23
CA PRO A 113 -22.20 20.56 1.59
C PRO A 113 -21.27 21.35 2.52
N LEU A 114 -19.96 21.15 2.34
CA LEU A 114 -18.94 21.91 3.04
C LEU A 114 -18.99 23.38 2.56
N SER A 115 -19.10 24.33 3.50
CA SER A 115 -19.09 25.76 3.13
C SER A 115 -17.71 26.21 2.62
N ILE A 116 -17.66 27.26 1.82
CA ILE A 116 -16.40 27.84 1.32
C ILE A 116 -15.51 28.25 2.49
N GLU A 117 -16.08 28.83 3.56
CA GLU A 117 -15.33 29.23 4.76
C GLU A 117 -14.64 28.03 5.41
N ASN A 118 -15.34 26.90 5.57
CA ASN A 118 -14.75 25.69 6.14
C ASN A 118 -13.71 25.07 5.20
N ALA A 119 -13.93 25.11 3.86
CA ALA A 119 -12.96 24.64 2.88
C ALA A 119 -11.66 25.46 2.92
N LEU A 120 -11.78 26.79 3.01
CA LEU A 120 -10.64 27.71 3.14
C LEU A 120 -9.90 27.51 4.46
N TYR A 121 -10.63 27.33 5.57
CA TYR A 121 -10.02 27.03 6.86
C TYR A 121 -9.21 25.73 6.80
N ILE A 122 -9.77 24.65 6.26
CA ILE A 122 -9.06 23.39 6.09
C ILE A 122 -7.81 23.58 5.23
N ALA A 123 -7.93 24.28 4.10
CA ALA A 123 -6.83 24.51 3.18
C ALA A 123 -5.69 25.30 3.83
N THR A 124 -5.99 26.39 4.55
CA THR A 124 -4.96 27.19 5.22
C THR A 124 -4.24 26.43 6.31
N GLN A 125 -4.95 25.60 7.10
CA GLN A 125 -4.33 24.76 8.13
C GLN A 125 -3.43 23.68 7.54
N VAL A 126 -3.82 23.06 6.42
CA VAL A 126 -2.97 22.09 5.70
C VAL A 126 -1.76 22.79 5.10
N CYS A 127 -1.94 23.96 4.48
CA CYS A 127 -0.82 24.76 3.95
C CYS A 127 0.17 25.15 5.05
N ALA A 128 -0.29 25.58 6.24
CA ALA A 128 0.58 25.91 7.35
C ALA A 128 1.44 24.71 7.81
N GLY A 129 0.85 23.51 7.88
CA GLY A 129 1.58 22.28 8.19
C GLY A 129 2.61 21.90 7.13
N LEU A 130 2.26 22.04 5.85
CA LEU A 130 3.16 21.76 4.73
C LEU A 130 4.31 22.76 4.64
N ASP A 131 4.03 24.05 4.79
CA ASP A 131 5.05 25.11 4.78
C ASP A 131 6.10 24.88 5.88
N TYR A 132 5.63 24.56 7.09
CA TYR A 132 6.51 24.17 8.18
C TYR A 132 7.41 22.98 7.80
N ALA A 133 6.84 21.92 7.23
CA ALA A 133 7.59 20.71 6.86
C ALA A 133 8.61 20.99 5.74
N HIS A 134 8.25 21.79 4.73
CA HIS A 134 9.13 22.14 3.61
C HIS A 134 10.33 22.98 4.03
N LYS A 135 10.16 23.86 5.05
CA LYS A 135 11.21 24.76 5.57
C LYS A 135 12.07 24.14 6.66
N LEU A 136 11.74 22.93 7.10
CA LEU A 136 12.42 22.29 8.25
C LEU A 136 13.88 21.99 7.94
N LYS A 137 14.74 22.29 8.93
CA LYS A 137 16.18 22.08 8.87
C LYS A 137 16.64 21.13 9.96
N ASP A 138 17.75 20.45 9.73
CA ASP A 138 18.43 19.65 10.74
C ASP A 138 19.12 20.53 11.80
N PHE A 139 19.70 19.90 12.81
CA PHE A 139 20.45 20.60 13.87
C PHE A 139 21.69 21.36 13.38
N GLN A 140 22.15 21.10 12.15
CA GLN A 140 23.29 21.76 11.51
C GLN A 140 22.84 22.92 10.61
N GLY A 141 21.52 23.11 10.44
CA GLY A 141 20.93 24.15 9.59
C GLY A 141 20.74 23.74 8.14
N ASN A 142 20.98 22.48 7.76
CA ASN A 142 20.76 21.98 6.42
C ASN A 142 19.26 21.71 6.20
N PRO A 143 18.70 22.05 5.05
CA PRO A 143 17.29 21.79 4.74
C PRO A 143 17.06 20.28 4.64
N LEU A 144 16.04 19.77 5.34
CA LEU A 144 15.65 18.37 5.29
C LEU A 144 14.89 18.00 4.00
N ASN A 145 14.43 19.00 3.22
CA ASN A 145 13.70 18.82 1.96
C ASN A 145 12.55 17.82 2.08
N ILE A 146 11.78 17.93 3.16
CA ILE A 146 10.64 17.06 3.42
C ILE A 146 9.53 17.39 2.43
N ILE A 147 9.07 16.43 1.68
CA ILE A 147 7.94 16.51 0.76
C ILE A 147 6.93 15.45 1.19
N HIS A 148 5.65 15.81 1.30
CA HIS A 148 4.63 14.88 1.77
C HIS A 148 4.30 13.79 0.73
N ARG A 149 4.23 14.15 -0.55
CA ARG A 149 4.04 13.24 -1.72
C ARG A 149 2.70 12.52 -1.83
N ASP A 150 1.85 12.61 -0.83
CA ASP A 150 0.57 11.89 -0.75
C ASP A 150 -0.52 12.75 -0.11
N ILE A 151 -0.50 14.07 -0.34
CA ILE A 151 -1.58 14.95 0.10
C ILE A 151 -2.87 14.54 -0.59
N GLY A 152 -3.90 14.32 0.21
CA GLY A 152 -5.24 13.94 -0.25
C GLY A 152 -6.19 13.83 0.93
N PRO A 153 -7.49 13.65 0.70
CA PRO A 153 -8.50 13.70 1.76
C PRO A 153 -8.36 12.57 2.79
N HIS A 154 -7.68 11.48 2.47
CA HIS A 154 -7.40 10.40 3.40
C HIS A 154 -6.26 10.69 4.37
N ASN A 155 -5.41 11.70 4.08
CA ASN A 155 -4.28 12.12 4.91
C ASN A 155 -4.50 13.49 5.57
N VAL A 156 -5.71 14.06 5.43
CA VAL A 156 -6.16 15.24 6.17
C VAL A 156 -7.22 14.80 7.17
N PHE A 157 -6.92 14.93 8.46
CA PHE A 157 -7.79 14.51 9.56
C PHE A 157 -8.38 15.74 10.26
N ILE A 158 -9.67 15.71 10.55
CA ILE A 158 -10.39 16.80 11.21
C ILE A 158 -10.98 16.26 12.51
N THR A 159 -10.57 16.86 13.62
CA THR A 159 -11.09 16.47 14.94
C THR A 159 -12.49 17.04 15.16
N TYR A 160 -13.27 16.44 16.05
CA TYR A 160 -14.57 16.97 16.46
C TYR A 160 -14.49 18.35 17.15
N ASP A 161 -13.28 18.74 17.58
CA ASP A 161 -13.01 20.07 18.11
C ASP A 161 -12.59 21.07 17.02
N GLY A 162 -12.59 20.64 15.74
CA GLY A 162 -12.31 21.49 14.59
C GLY A 162 -10.82 21.71 14.28
N GLN A 163 -9.92 20.94 14.90
CA GLN A 163 -8.51 20.97 14.53
C GLN A 163 -8.28 20.19 13.23
N VAL A 164 -7.42 20.71 12.37
CA VAL A 164 -7.02 20.06 11.12
C VAL A 164 -5.60 19.55 11.26
N LYS A 165 -5.38 18.27 10.98
CA LYS A 165 -4.09 17.59 11.11
C LYS A 165 -3.74 16.85 9.83
N ILE A 166 -2.51 17.02 9.36
CA ILE A 166 -1.89 16.16 8.33
C ILE A 166 -1.42 14.89 9.02
N ILE A 167 -1.76 13.75 8.46
CA ILE A 167 -1.31 12.43 8.91
C ILE A 167 -0.51 11.74 7.81
N ASP A 168 0.33 10.78 8.18
CA ASP A 168 1.05 9.89 7.26
C ASP A 168 1.85 10.61 6.16
N PHE A 169 2.97 11.22 6.51
CA PHE A 169 3.93 11.74 5.53
C PHE A 169 4.45 10.57 4.66
N GLY A 170 4.13 10.61 3.35
CA GLY A 170 4.36 9.52 2.40
C GLY A 170 5.83 9.28 2.02
N ILE A 171 6.75 9.43 2.97
CA ILE A 171 8.21 9.32 2.80
C ILE A 171 8.61 7.90 2.41
N ALA A 172 7.93 6.90 3.00
CA ALA A 172 8.12 5.49 2.70
C ALA A 172 7.75 5.13 1.26
N LYS A 173 6.84 5.87 0.61
CA LYS A 173 6.34 5.56 -0.74
C LYS A 173 7.37 5.80 -1.83
N ALA A 174 8.35 6.68 -1.63
CA ALA A 174 9.44 6.90 -2.59
C ALA A 174 10.33 5.66 -2.76
N ALA A 175 10.50 4.87 -1.69
CA ALA A 175 11.25 3.61 -1.73
C ALA A 175 10.39 2.45 -2.27
N ILE A 176 9.06 2.54 -2.18
CA ILE A 176 8.10 1.47 -2.49
C ILE A 176 7.50 1.61 -3.90
N GLN A 177 7.71 2.72 -4.61
CA GLN A 177 7.25 2.87 -6.01
C GLN A 177 7.80 1.78 -6.94
N SER A 178 8.76 0.97 -6.47
CA SER A 178 9.24 -0.24 -7.15
C SER A 178 8.55 -1.54 -6.69
N THR A 179 7.77 -1.56 -5.62
CA THR A 179 7.19 -2.78 -5.07
C THR A 179 5.75 -2.58 -4.60
N LYS A 180 4.82 -3.21 -5.32
CA LYS A 180 3.46 -3.59 -4.96
C LYS A 180 2.47 -2.49 -4.55
N THR A 181 1.56 -2.23 -5.43
CA THR A 181 0.24 -1.67 -5.11
C THR A 181 -0.83 -2.72 -5.43
N GLN A 182 -1.18 -3.53 -4.46
CA GLN A 182 -2.43 -4.31 -4.45
C GLN A 182 -3.52 -3.45 -3.80
N ASP A 183 -4.68 -3.42 -4.43
CA ASP A 183 -6.03 -3.03 -4.06
C ASP A 183 -6.58 -1.81 -4.80
N GLY A 184 -7.89 -1.80 -5.05
CA GLY A 184 -8.68 -0.70 -5.61
C GLY A 184 -8.46 0.70 -4.97
N SER A 185 -7.67 0.76 -3.90
CA SER A 185 -7.05 1.92 -3.25
C SER A 185 -6.13 2.74 -4.19
N ILE A 186 -5.53 2.12 -5.22
CA ILE A 186 -4.62 2.79 -6.17
C ILE A 186 -5.33 3.90 -6.95
N LYS A 187 -6.54 3.61 -7.42
CA LYS A 187 -7.36 4.56 -8.21
C LYS A 187 -7.62 5.87 -7.43
N GLY A 188 -7.89 5.75 -6.12
CA GLY A 188 -8.13 6.90 -5.26
C GLY A 188 -6.89 7.75 -5.04
N LYS A 189 -5.71 7.13 -4.91
CA LYS A 189 -4.43 7.80 -4.66
C LYS A 189 -3.85 8.48 -5.90
N MET A 190 -3.98 7.86 -7.08
CA MET A 190 -3.51 8.43 -8.35
C MET A 190 -4.17 9.78 -8.67
N ALA A 191 -5.40 9.99 -8.23
CA ALA A 191 -6.14 11.21 -8.51
C ALA A 191 -5.60 12.47 -7.82
N TYR A 192 -4.65 12.32 -6.86
CA TYR A 192 -4.02 13.44 -6.14
C TYR A 192 -2.54 13.60 -6.46
N MET A 193 -2.00 12.82 -7.39
CA MET A 193 -0.61 12.99 -7.85
C MET A 193 -0.45 14.27 -8.66
N SER A 194 0.74 14.85 -8.60
CA SER A 194 1.12 15.90 -9.53
C SER A 194 1.51 15.33 -10.91
N PRO A 195 1.50 16.13 -11.99
CA PRO A 195 1.94 15.68 -13.31
C PRO A 195 3.34 15.06 -13.30
N GLU A 196 4.30 15.69 -12.62
CA GLU A 196 5.67 15.21 -12.49
C GLU A 196 5.77 13.88 -11.71
N GLN A 197 4.91 13.65 -10.70
CA GLN A 197 4.81 12.34 -10.04
C GLN A 197 4.27 11.27 -10.99
N ALA A 198 3.24 11.61 -11.76
CA ALA A 198 2.65 10.69 -12.74
C ALA A 198 3.60 10.38 -13.91
N MET A 199 4.51 11.29 -14.25
CA MET A 199 5.55 11.08 -15.26
C MET A 199 6.80 10.38 -14.72
N GLY A 200 6.91 10.17 -13.38
CA GLY A 200 8.09 9.59 -12.76
C GLY A 200 9.31 10.52 -12.77
N GLU A 201 9.09 11.82 -12.89
CA GLU A 201 10.14 12.82 -12.88
C GLU A 201 10.64 13.11 -11.46
N LYS A 202 11.76 13.86 -11.37
CA LYS A 202 12.25 14.35 -10.08
C LYS A 202 11.23 15.34 -9.49
N ILE A 203 10.70 15.01 -8.34
CA ILE A 203 9.72 15.81 -7.60
C ILE A 203 10.38 16.78 -6.61
N ASP A 204 9.70 17.88 -6.32
CA ASP A 204 10.01 18.80 -5.23
C ASP A 204 8.74 19.18 -4.46
N HIS A 205 8.85 20.11 -3.51
CA HIS A 205 7.73 20.54 -2.66
C HIS A 205 6.53 21.12 -3.44
N ARG A 206 6.71 21.53 -4.71
CA ARG A 206 5.63 22.03 -5.56
C ARG A 206 4.67 20.94 -6.01
N SER A 207 5.04 19.67 -5.86
CA SER A 207 4.12 18.55 -6.04
C SER A 207 3.02 18.53 -4.98
N ASP A 208 3.34 18.89 -3.72
CA ASP A 208 2.35 19.01 -2.65
C ASP A 208 1.40 20.20 -2.91
N ILE A 209 1.88 21.29 -3.55
CA ILE A 209 1.05 22.44 -3.96
C ILE A 209 0.00 22.02 -4.99
N PHE A 210 0.37 21.22 -5.97
CA PHE A 210 -0.59 20.69 -6.95
C PHE A 210 -1.65 19.83 -6.28
N ALA A 211 -1.25 18.94 -5.36
CA ALA A 211 -2.17 18.11 -4.59
C ALA A 211 -3.12 18.95 -3.72
N MET A 212 -2.63 20.04 -3.13
CA MET A 212 -3.46 21.02 -2.42
C MET A 212 -4.47 21.71 -3.36
N GLY A 213 -4.06 22.04 -4.58
CA GLY A 213 -4.97 22.56 -5.60
C GLY A 213 -6.12 21.61 -5.92
N ILE A 214 -5.82 20.30 -6.06
CA ILE A 214 -6.86 19.28 -6.26
C ILE A 214 -7.79 19.22 -5.04
N LEU A 215 -7.23 19.19 -3.84
CA LEU A 215 -7.99 19.11 -2.61
C LEU A 215 -8.95 20.29 -2.46
N LEU A 216 -8.45 21.52 -2.70
CA LEU A 216 -9.25 22.74 -2.64
C LEU A 216 -10.34 22.74 -3.73
N TYR A 217 -10.00 22.33 -4.96
CA TYR A 217 -10.97 22.17 -6.05
C TYR A 217 -12.13 21.26 -5.59
N GLU A 218 -11.84 20.07 -5.06
CA GLU A 218 -12.87 19.11 -4.66
C GLU A 218 -13.71 19.61 -3.47
N MET A 219 -13.11 20.34 -2.55
CA MET A 219 -13.84 20.92 -1.41
C MET A 219 -14.83 22.02 -1.82
N VAL A 220 -14.48 22.87 -2.79
CA VAL A 220 -15.34 24.01 -3.18
C VAL A 220 -16.31 23.67 -4.33
N THR A 221 -16.03 22.64 -5.12
CA THR A 221 -16.93 22.18 -6.18
C THR A 221 -17.81 21.03 -5.75
N HIS A 222 -17.46 20.35 -4.65
CA HIS A 222 -18.06 19.10 -4.16
C HIS A 222 -17.97 17.94 -5.17
N GLU A 223 -17.10 18.07 -6.16
CA GLU A 223 -16.94 17.13 -7.26
C GLU A 223 -15.50 16.62 -7.34
N ARG A 224 -15.34 15.33 -7.65
CA ARG A 224 -14.03 14.77 -7.97
C ARG A 224 -13.45 15.47 -9.20
N MET A 225 -12.21 15.97 -9.10
CA MET A 225 -11.53 16.64 -10.20
C MET A 225 -11.20 15.67 -11.34
N PHE A 226 -10.59 14.52 -11.02
CA PHE A 226 -10.27 13.50 -11.99
C PHE A 226 -11.21 12.29 -11.84
N LYS A 227 -12.05 12.07 -12.86
CA LYS A 227 -13.04 10.98 -12.92
C LYS A 227 -12.69 10.01 -14.05
N GLY A 228 -12.98 8.72 -13.86
CA GLY A 228 -12.77 7.66 -14.85
C GLY A 228 -12.19 6.39 -14.23
N ASP A 229 -11.77 5.44 -15.06
CA ASP A 229 -10.94 4.31 -14.64
C ASP A 229 -9.50 4.76 -14.30
N ALA A 230 -8.69 3.85 -13.75
CA ALA A 230 -7.34 4.19 -13.30
C ALA A 230 -6.44 4.74 -14.42
N PHE A 231 -6.55 4.20 -15.63
CA PHE A 231 -5.75 4.65 -16.79
C PHE A 231 -6.16 6.04 -17.25
N SER A 232 -7.48 6.29 -17.35
CA SER A 232 -8.05 7.60 -17.71
C SER A 232 -7.67 8.67 -16.69
N VAL A 233 -7.77 8.36 -15.39
CA VAL A 233 -7.35 9.27 -14.30
C VAL A 233 -5.85 9.58 -14.42
N PHE A 234 -5.01 8.57 -14.60
CA PHE A 234 -3.57 8.74 -14.74
C PHE A 234 -3.19 9.61 -15.95
N ALA A 235 -3.82 9.38 -17.10
CA ALA A 235 -3.60 10.20 -18.30
C ALA A 235 -4.02 11.66 -18.08
N LYS A 236 -5.18 11.89 -17.44
CA LYS A 236 -5.67 13.25 -17.12
C LYS A 236 -4.75 13.98 -16.13
N VAL A 237 -4.28 13.29 -15.09
CA VAL A 237 -3.33 13.85 -14.11
C VAL A 237 -2.03 14.28 -14.80
N ARG A 238 -1.45 13.40 -15.62
CA ARG A 238 -0.21 13.66 -16.34
C ARG A 238 -0.29 14.90 -17.22
N GLU A 239 -1.44 15.13 -17.84
CA GLU A 239 -1.67 16.29 -18.70
C GLU A 239 -2.27 17.49 -17.96
N ALA A 240 -2.54 17.38 -16.65
CA ALA A 240 -3.31 18.33 -15.86
C ALA A 240 -4.63 18.72 -16.58
N ASN A 241 -5.27 17.70 -17.21
CA ASN A 241 -6.51 17.91 -17.98
C ASN A 241 -7.73 17.72 -17.08
N TYR A 242 -8.25 18.83 -16.58
CA TYR A 242 -9.42 18.88 -15.71
C TYR A 242 -10.46 19.90 -16.22
N ILE A 243 -11.68 19.81 -15.73
CA ILE A 243 -12.73 20.79 -16.03
C ILE A 243 -12.45 22.05 -15.19
N PRO A 244 -12.35 23.26 -15.80
CA PRO A 244 -12.11 24.48 -15.05
C PRO A 244 -13.09 24.68 -13.91
N VAL A 245 -12.61 25.16 -12.77
CA VAL A 245 -13.39 25.32 -11.53
C VAL A 245 -14.71 26.03 -11.77
N ARG A 246 -14.66 27.15 -12.52
CA ARG A 246 -15.82 27.99 -12.85
C ARG A 246 -16.86 27.33 -13.75
N THR A 247 -16.45 26.30 -14.50
CA THR A 247 -17.38 25.50 -15.31
C THR A 247 -18.24 24.58 -14.45
N VAL A 248 -17.65 24.06 -13.35
CA VAL A 248 -18.33 23.15 -12.42
C VAL A 248 -19.20 23.94 -11.43
N ASN A 249 -18.67 25.02 -10.87
CA ASN A 249 -19.41 25.88 -9.96
C ASN A 249 -19.30 27.34 -10.42
N LYS A 250 -20.36 27.86 -11.02
CA LYS A 250 -20.42 29.21 -11.61
C LYS A 250 -20.49 30.31 -10.54
N ASP A 251 -20.91 29.98 -9.34
CA ASP A 251 -21.10 30.92 -8.23
C ASP A 251 -19.80 31.19 -7.46
N LEU A 252 -18.72 30.47 -7.78
CA LEU A 252 -17.42 30.69 -7.14
C LEU A 252 -16.83 32.04 -7.55
N PRO A 253 -16.32 32.81 -6.57
CA PRO A 253 -15.61 34.08 -6.83
C PRO A 253 -14.40 33.88 -7.73
N GLY A 254 -14.19 34.82 -8.66
CA GLY A 254 -13.14 34.72 -9.67
C GLY A 254 -11.74 34.61 -9.09
N GLU A 255 -11.47 35.28 -7.98
CA GLU A 255 -10.18 35.27 -7.33
C GLU A 255 -9.87 33.88 -6.72
N LEU A 256 -10.85 33.23 -6.10
CA LEU A 256 -10.68 31.86 -5.60
C LEU A 256 -10.42 30.88 -6.76
N CYS A 257 -11.10 31.05 -7.88
CA CYS A 257 -10.83 30.27 -9.09
C CYS A 257 -9.39 30.46 -9.57
N ARG A 258 -8.88 31.71 -9.61
CA ARG A 258 -7.50 32.03 -9.99
C ARG A 258 -6.47 31.35 -9.07
N ILE A 259 -6.71 31.39 -7.76
CA ILE A 259 -5.83 30.73 -6.77
C ILE A 259 -5.76 29.23 -7.02
N ILE A 260 -6.91 28.59 -7.21
CA ILE A 260 -6.97 27.14 -7.45
C ILE A 260 -6.28 26.79 -8.77
N GLU A 261 -6.57 27.52 -9.86
CA GLU A 261 -5.99 27.24 -11.18
C GLU A 261 -4.49 27.48 -11.22
N LYS A 262 -3.96 28.49 -10.50
CA LYS A 262 -2.51 28.71 -10.35
C LYS A 262 -1.84 27.53 -9.62
N ALA A 263 -2.45 26.99 -8.56
CA ALA A 263 -1.94 25.81 -7.87
C ALA A 263 -1.94 24.55 -8.76
N LEU A 264 -2.89 24.45 -9.70
CA LEU A 264 -3.10 23.34 -10.62
C LEU A 264 -2.37 23.49 -11.97
N THR A 265 -1.53 24.48 -12.12
CA THR A 265 -0.75 24.70 -13.36
C THR A 265 0.18 23.50 -13.61
N LYS A 266 0.14 22.93 -14.85
CA LYS A 266 0.94 21.76 -15.23
C LYS A 266 2.42 22.03 -15.09
N ASP A 267 2.88 23.15 -15.66
CA ASP A 267 4.26 23.60 -15.54
C ASP A 267 4.53 24.11 -14.11
N ARG A 268 5.35 23.36 -13.36
CA ARG A 268 5.69 23.70 -11.99
C ARG A 268 6.40 25.04 -11.84
N GLU A 269 7.07 25.55 -12.90
CA GLU A 269 7.73 26.86 -12.87
C GLU A 269 6.71 28.03 -12.92
N GLN A 270 5.50 27.77 -13.39
CA GLN A 270 4.39 28.75 -13.43
C GLN A 270 3.41 28.57 -12.25
N ARG A 271 3.61 27.50 -11.45
CA ARG A 271 2.84 27.23 -10.24
C ARG A 271 3.28 28.16 -9.10
N TYR A 272 2.63 28.13 -7.95
CA TYR A 272 3.19 28.71 -6.73
C TYR A 272 4.56 28.11 -6.45
N GLN A 273 5.56 28.95 -6.09
CA GLN A 273 6.92 28.48 -5.85
C GLN A 273 7.13 28.02 -4.40
N SER A 274 6.24 28.40 -3.49
CA SER A 274 6.19 27.87 -2.12
C SER A 274 4.75 27.70 -1.67
N VAL A 275 4.53 26.87 -0.65
CA VAL A 275 3.21 26.75 0.00
C VAL A 275 2.86 28.04 0.72
N GLU A 276 3.85 28.80 1.21
CA GLU A 276 3.67 30.12 1.80
C GLU A 276 3.01 31.11 0.85
N GLU A 277 3.41 31.13 -0.44
CA GLU A 277 2.77 31.97 -1.46
C GLU A 277 1.28 31.59 -1.64
N LEU A 278 0.96 30.29 -1.70
CA LEU A 278 -0.43 29.83 -1.77
C LEU A 278 -1.22 30.22 -0.52
N LEU A 279 -0.63 30.01 0.67
CA LEU A 279 -1.23 30.37 1.95
C LEU A 279 -1.52 31.87 2.02
N THR A 280 -0.56 32.69 1.62
CA THR A 280 -0.71 34.17 1.59
C THR A 280 -1.84 34.63 0.66
N ASP A 281 -1.95 34.05 -0.54
CA ASP A 281 -3.05 34.38 -1.47
C ASP A 281 -4.41 33.96 -0.88
N LEU A 282 -4.50 32.80 -0.20
CA LEU A 282 -5.72 32.39 0.48
C LEU A 282 -6.10 33.29 1.65
N GLU A 283 -5.12 33.69 2.47
CA GLU A 283 -5.33 34.61 3.61
C GLU A 283 -5.76 36.01 3.15
N ASN A 284 -5.11 36.54 2.11
CA ASN A 284 -5.49 37.82 1.52
C ASN A 284 -6.92 37.77 0.97
N TYR A 285 -7.28 36.72 0.25
CA TYR A 285 -8.63 36.50 -0.25
C TYR A 285 -9.67 36.46 0.87
N MET A 286 -9.39 35.75 1.97
CA MET A 286 -10.29 35.75 3.12
C MET A 286 -10.41 37.10 3.79
N HIS A 287 -9.30 37.83 3.90
CA HIS A 287 -9.29 39.18 4.47
C HIS A 287 -10.12 40.16 3.65
N GLU A 288 -9.97 40.20 2.31
CA GLU A 288 -10.74 41.04 1.41
C GLU A 288 -12.26 40.85 1.51
N LEU A 289 -12.68 39.59 1.71
CA LEU A 289 -14.10 39.25 1.86
C LEU A 289 -14.59 39.27 3.31
N SER A 290 -13.74 39.68 4.26
CA SER A 290 -14.04 39.66 5.71
C SER A 290 -14.50 38.26 6.19
N ILE A 291 -14.01 37.20 5.54
CA ILE A 291 -14.24 35.82 5.95
C ILE A 291 -13.34 35.55 7.15
N SER A 292 -13.94 35.18 8.29
CA SER A 292 -13.24 34.80 9.52
C SER A 292 -13.50 33.33 9.85
N PRO A 293 -12.85 32.41 9.13
CA PRO A 293 -13.06 30.98 9.38
C PRO A 293 -12.49 30.61 10.75
N SER A 294 -13.14 29.69 11.43
CA SER A 294 -12.72 29.31 12.75
C SER A 294 -12.85 27.80 13.00
N TYR A 295 -11.98 27.28 13.87
CA TYR A 295 -12.09 25.91 14.34
C TYR A 295 -13.48 25.62 14.96
N ARG A 296 -14.16 26.60 15.52
CA ARG A 296 -15.52 26.47 16.12
C ARG A 296 -16.57 26.18 15.06
N ASN A 297 -16.53 26.89 13.94
CA ASN A 297 -17.47 26.67 12.83
C ASN A 297 -17.26 25.27 12.22
N LEU A 298 -16.00 24.88 12.00
CA LEU A 298 -15.66 23.55 11.51
C LEU A 298 -16.07 22.47 12.53
N SER A 299 -15.80 22.68 13.83
CA SER A 299 -16.23 21.77 14.90
C SER A 299 -17.75 21.56 14.89
N GLN A 300 -18.53 22.65 14.81
CA GLN A 300 -19.98 22.55 14.75
C GLN A 300 -20.44 21.78 13.53
N TYR A 301 -19.90 22.10 12.35
CA TYR A 301 -20.21 21.40 11.10
C TYR A 301 -19.94 19.89 11.20
N ILE A 302 -18.77 19.47 11.73
CA ILE A 302 -18.41 18.07 11.89
C ILE A 302 -19.34 17.36 12.88
N LYS A 303 -19.71 18.03 13.99
CA LYS A 303 -20.68 17.48 14.97
C LYS A 303 -22.06 17.31 14.36
N ASP A 304 -22.53 18.26 13.55
CA ASP A 304 -23.81 18.16 12.86
C ASP A 304 -23.81 17.03 11.82
N LEU A 305 -22.67 16.88 11.14
CA LEU A 305 -22.48 15.84 10.13
C LEU A 305 -22.45 14.43 10.73
N PHE A 306 -21.79 14.22 11.88
CA PHE A 306 -21.61 12.90 12.49
C PHE A 306 -22.52 12.65 13.71
N GLY A 307 -23.16 13.67 14.31
CA GLY A 307 -24.19 13.56 15.33
C GLY A 307 -23.83 12.58 16.46
N LYS A 308 -24.64 11.53 16.63
CA LYS A 308 -24.46 10.53 17.70
C LYS A 308 -23.11 9.81 17.68
N GLU A 309 -22.44 9.69 16.52
CA GLU A 309 -21.12 9.09 16.45
C GLU A 309 -20.09 9.92 17.20
N ALA A 310 -20.17 11.26 17.06
CA ALA A 310 -19.32 12.20 17.78
C ALA A 310 -19.54 12.13 19.30
N GLU A 311 -20.81 12.02 19.75
CA GLU A 311 -21.15 11.89 21.15
C GLU A 311 -20.63 10.58 21.76
N ILE A 312 -20.80 9.45 21.06
CA ILE A 312 -20.32 8.14 21.51
C ILE A 312 -18.77 8.13 21.59
N GLU A 313 -18.08 8.73 20.63
CA GLU A 313 -16.63 8.84 20.70
C GLU A 313 -16.16 9.80 21.79
N ALA A 314 -16.91 10.87 22.08
CA ALA A 314 -16.62 11.78 23.20
C ALA A 314 -16.76 11.09 24.56
N ILE A 315 -17.79 10.27 24.77
CA ILE A 315 -17.97 9.45 25.98
C ILE A 315 -16.80 8.47 26.16
N ARG A 316 -16.32 7.88 25.09
CA ARG A 316 -15.15 6.97 25.09
C ARG A 316 -13.80 7.69 25.28
N LYS A 317 -13.81 9.03 25.37
CA LYS A 317 -12.65 9.87 25.71
C LYS A 317 -12.37 9.88 27.21
N THR A 318 -13.43 9.70 28.04
CA THR A 318 -13.28 9.57 29.51
C THR A 318 -12.71 8.19 29.84
N PRO A 319 -11.85 8.06 30.87
CA PRO A 319 -11.45 6.77 31.42
C PRO A 319 -12.71 5.97 31.78
N ASP A 320 -12.70 4.68 31.48
CA ASP A 320 -13.88 3.80 31.57
C ASP A 320 -14.75 4.10 32.76
N ALA A 321 -16.04 4.38 32.53
CA ALA A 321 -17.04 4.55 33.55
C ALA A 321 -17.13 3.33 34.49
N ASP A 322 -16.73 2.15 34.02
CA ASP A 322 -16.64 0.92 34.81
C ASP A 322 -15.51 0.94 35.85
N PHE A 323 -14.40 1.64 35.59
CA PHE A 323 -13.33 1.84 36.56
C PHE A 323 -13.77 2.84 37.66
N MET A 324 -14.52 3.89 37.32
CA MET A 324 -15.09 4.83 38.29
C MET A 324 -16.21 4.18 39.10
N ALA A 325 -16.94 3.21 38.56
CA ALA A 325 -17.92 2.42 39.28
C ALA A 325 -17.27 1.43 40.26
N SER A 326 -16.07 0.89 39.93
CA SER A 326 -15.34 -0.01 40.86
C SER A 326 -14.68 0.72 42.02
N LEU A 327 -14.43 2.03 41.89
CA LEU A 327 -13.93 2.90 42.97
C LEU A 327 -15.07 3.45 43.89
N GLY A 328 -16.34 3.20 43.55
CA GLY A 328 -17.52 3.83 44.14
C GLY A 328 -18.26 3.04 45.24
N THR A 329 -17.74 1.92 45.74
CA THR A 329 -18.39 1.17 46.83
C THR A 329 -17.49 1.03 48.06
N ASP A 330 -17.15 2.16 48.67
CA ASP A 330 -16.94 2.16 50.13
C ASP A 330 -17.41 3.49 50.71
N LYS A 331 -18.68 3.48 51.17
CA LYS A 331 -19.25 4.52 51.99
C LYS A 331 -18.84 4.20 53.42
N THR A 332 -17.76 4.81 53.93
CA THR A 332 -17.68 5.29 55.32
C THR A 332 -16.27 5.83 55.57
N SER A 333 -16.24 7.11 55.75
CA SER A 333 -15.36 7.92 56.60
C SER A 333 -14.80 9.15 55.89
N ARG A 334 -15.39 10.30 56.17
CA ARG A 334 -14.69 11.59 56.05
C ARG A 334 -13.55 11.60 57.06
N PRO A 335 -12.40 12.09 56.71
CA PRO A 335 -11.59 12.89 57.59
C PRO A 335 -11.45 14.33 57.07
N GLN A 336 -11.51 15.18 58.10
CA GLN A 336 -11.34 16.62 58.05
C GLN A 336 -9.99 17.06 57.49
N SER A 337 -10.07 18.19 56.82
CA SER A 337 -9.12 19.26 56.54
C SER A 337 -7.78 19.32 57.25
N ASP A 338 -6.84 19.91 56.48
CA ASP A 338 -5.70 20.70 56.91
C ASP A 338 -4.52 19.98 57.57
N LYS A 339 -3.53 19.65 56.71
CA LYS A 339 -2.08 19.78 57.00
C LYS A 339 -1.27 19.01 55.97
N THR A 340 -1.06 19.52 54.77
CA THR A 340 0.03 19.03 53.89
C THR A 340 0.35 20.04 52.79
N ILE A 341 0.65 21.28 53.15
CA ILE A 341 1.23 22.28 52.25
C ILE A 341 2.58 22.80 52.73
N ASN A 342 3.31 22.07 53.55
CA ASN A 342 4.62 22.55 54.05
C ASN A 342 5.72 21.49 54.09
N LEU A 343 5.82 20.59 53.09
CA LEU A 343 6.90 19.58 53.06
C LEU A 343 7.64 19.41 51.71
N ILE A 344 7.56 20.41 50.84
CA ILE A 344 8.31 20.39 49.53
C ILE A 344 9.37 21.49 49.43
N ALA A 345 9.79 22.08 50.53
CA ALA A 345 10.80 23.16 50.47
C ALA A 345 12.17 22.85 51.09
N GLU A 346 12.48 21.64 51.54
CA GLU A 346 13.73 21.40 52.27
C GLU A 346 14.64 20.26 51.79
N ASN A 347 14.61 19.82 50.54
CA ASN A 347 15.65 18.87 50.05
C ASN A 347 16.15 19.17 48.67
N ALA A 348 16.67 20.39 48.45
CA ALA A 348 17.45 20.73 47.25
C ALA A 348 18.92 20.92 47.65
N LEU A 349 19.74 19.87 47.60
CA LEU A 349 21.18 19.93 47.67
C LEU A 349 21.83 19.58 46.32
N PRO A 350 23.02 20.13 45.98
CA PRO A 350 23.34 20.61 44.64
C PRO A 350 23.99 19.57 43.72
N LEU A 351 23.40 19.39 42.57
CA LEU A 351 23.81 18.51 41.44
C LEU A 351 25.03 18.99 40.62
N LYS A 352 25.89 19.91 41.17
CA LYS A 352 27.04 20.47 40.41
C LYS A 352 28.31 19.62 40.39
N ARG A 353 28.42 18.55 41.18
CA ARG A 353 29.66 17.78 41.30
C ARG A 353 29.71 16.48 40.48
N LYS A 354 28.58 15.91 40.09
CA LYS A 354 28.52 14.67 39.28
C LYS A 354 28.67 14.90 37.76
N ARG A 355 28.42 16.11 37.27
CA ARG A 355 28.47 16.42 35.83
C ARG A 355 29.91 16.57 35.27
N ARG A 356 30.89 16.88 36.11
CA ARG A 356 32.30 17.00 35.68
C ARG A 356 33.02 15.65 35.53
N ILE A 357 32.64 14.64 36.30
CA ILE A 357 33.26 13.31 36.23
C ILE A 357 32.72 12.52 35.03
N LEU A 358 31.45 12.69 34.66
CA LEU A 358 30.86 12.02 33.50
C LEU A 358 31.41 12.54 32.16
N LEU A 359 31.73 13.86 32.08
CA LEU A 359 32.28 14.48 30.87
C LEU A 359 33.74 14.07 30.60
N THR A 360 34.55 13.85 31.66
CA THR A 360 35.94 13.40 31.50
C THR A 360 36.02 11.93 31.08
N VAL A 361 35.15 11.05 31.58
CA VAL A 361 35.11 9.63 31.18
C VAL A 361 34.65 9.49 29.73
N SER A 362 33.67 10.29 29.31
CA SER A 362 33.18 10.30 27.92
C SER A 362 34.24 10.76 26.92
N TYR A 363 35.06 11.76 27.29
CA TYR A 363 36.13 12.28 26.42
C TYR A 363 37.29 11.28 26.23
N VAL A 364 37.63 10.52 27.26
CA VAL A 364 38.65 9.47 27.18
C VAL A 364 38.19 8.29 26.34
N LEU A 365 36.88 7.93 26.39
CA LEU A 365 36.31 6.85 25.58
C LEU A 365 36.30 7.22 24.09
N ILE A 366 35.98 8.48 23.75
CA ILE A 366 35.97 8.96 22.36
C ILE A 366 37.37 8.95 21.74
N ILE A 367 38.38 9.32 22.50
CA ILE A 367 39.80 9.28 22.05
C ILE A 367 40.24 7.83 21.83
N ALA A 368 39.86 6.89 22.70
CA ALA A 368 40.23 5.48 22.59
C ALA A 368 39.57 4.83 21.35
N VAL A 369 38.31 5.16 21.04
CA VAL A 369 37.62 4.67 19.86
C VAL A 369 38.21 5.29 18.58
N GLY A 370 38.57 6.57 18.59
CA GLY A 370 39.24 7.24 17.47
C GLY A 370 40.63 6.62 17.15
N LEU A 371 41.38 6.22 18.16
CA LEU A 371 42.69 5.54 17.98
C LEU A 371 42.53 4.12 17.41
N LEU A 372 41.49 3.38 17.82
CA LEU A 372 41.16 2.04 17.30
C LEU A 372 40.72 2.08 15.83
N VAL A 373 39.96 3.09 15.45
CA VAL A 373 39.54 3.31 14.06
C VAL A 373 40.73 3.70 13.18
N ALA A 374 41.63 4.56 13.66
CA ALA A 374 42.83 4.93 12.93
C ALA A 374 43.80 3.75 12.73
N LEU A 375 43.94 2.85 13.72
CA LEU A 375 44.73 1.62 13.60
C LEU A 375 44.12 0.59 12.64
N ALA A 376 42.80 0.58 12.47
CA ALA A 376 42.12 -0.26 11.51
C ALA A 376 42.30 0.23 10.04
N PHE A 377 42.47 1.55 9.85
CA PHE A 377 42.74 2.15 8.52
C PHE A 377 44.17 2.02 8.05
N LEU A 378 45.14 1.72 8.95
CA LEU A 378 46.55 1.54 8.62
C LEU A 378 46.91 0.12 8.15
N LYS A 379 46.00 -0.85 8.27
CA LYS A 379 46.13 -2.18 7.67
C LYS A 379 45.22 -2.25 6.46
N GLY A 380 45.71 -1.86 5.30
CA GLY A 380 45.04 -1.97 4.02
C GLY A 380 44.63 -3.42 3.72
N PRO A 381 43.46 -3.67 3.17
CA PRO A 381 43.09 -4.99 2.71
C PRO A 381 43.79 -5.27 1.38
N GLU A 382 44.78 -6.16 1.42
CA GLU A 382 45.24 -6.81 0.17
C GLU A 382 44.14 -7.68 -0.39
N SER A 383 43.81 -7.36 -1.61
CA SER A 383 43.10 -8.06 -2.62
C SER A 383 43.00 -9.59 -2.48
N VAL A 384 41.78 -10.09 -2.28
CA VAL A 384 41.38 -11.45 -2.68
C VAL A 384 40.05 -11.37 -3.42
N PHE A 385 40.09 -10.94 -4.64
CA PHE A 385 39.09 -11.30 -5.65
C PHE A 385 39.78 -11.36 -7.02
N ARG A 386 40.26 -12.56 -7.38
CA ARG A 386 40.49 -12.91 -8.79
C ARG A 386 39.17 -13.36 -9.39
N PRO A 387 38.75 -12.83 -10.55
CA PRO A 387 37.65 -13.39 -11.29
C PRO A 387 38.13 -14.73 -11.91
N LEU A 388 37.49 -15.81 -11.54
CA LEU A 388 37.59 -17.07 -12.26
C LEU A 388 36.84 -16.91 -13.60
N SER A 389 37.58 -16.76 -14.67
CA SER A 389 37.12 -17.07 -16.01
C SER A 389 36.88 -18.58 -16.08
N GLY A 390 35.64 -18.97 -16.09
CA GLY A 390 35.23 -20.35 -16.32
C GLY A 390 33.78 -20.31 -16.81
N ASP A 391 33.59 -20.82 -18.00
CA ASP A 391 32.31 -20.87 -18.70
C ASP A 391 31.15 -21.29 -17.81
N ASP A 392 30.29 -20.33 -17.54
CA ASP A 392 29.04 -20.53 -16.83
C ASP A 392 28.01 -21.14 -17.80
N PRO A 393 27.55 -22.40 -17.59
CA PRO A 393 26.57 -23.02 -18.49
C PRO A 393 25.20 -22.34 -18.49
N THR A 394 25.07 -21.23 -17.76
CA THR A 394 23.83 -20.44 -17.67
C THR A 394 23.68 -19.37 -18.78
N SER A 395 24.65 -19.20 -19.68
CA SER A 395 24.58 -18.19 -20.78
C SER A 395 23.77 -18.63 -22.00
N GLU A 396 23.33 -19.89 -22.11
CA GLU A 396 22.39 -20.33 -23.16
C GLU A 396 20.91 -20.20 -22.68
N ARG A 397 20.53 -19.00 -22.27
CA ARG A 397 19.20 -18.70 -21.69
C ARG A 397 18.12 -18.32 -22.70
N SER A 398 18.37 -18.38 -24.01
CA SER A 398 17.43 -17.76 -24.95
C SER A 398 16.47 -18.70 -25.69
N ASN A 399 16.59 -20.03 -25.54
CA ASN A 399 15.80 -20.95 -26.39
C ASN A 399 14.88 -21.95 -25.68
N THR A 400 14.78 -21.93 -24.33
CA THR A 400 13.86 -22.85 -23.63
C THR A 400 12.48 -22.24 -23.34
N ASN A 401 12.29 -20.93 -23.51
CA ASN A 401 11.01 -20.24 -23.24
C ASN A 401 9.94 -20.46 -24.32
N SER A 402 10.29 -20.95 -25.53
CA SER A 402 9.31 -21.16 -26.61
C SER A 402 8.54 -22.49 -26.50
N SER A 403 9.06 -23.46 -25.73
CA SER A 403 8.44 -24.79 -25.64
C SER A 403 7.38 -24.90 -24.53
N LEU A 404 7.49 -24.12 -23.47
CA LEU A 404 6.53 -24.13 -22.34
C LEU A 404 5.20 -23.47 -22.68
N SER A 405 5.22 -22.40 -23.50
CA SER A 405 4.00 -21.69 -23.91
C SER A 405 3.07 -22.52 -24.82
N ASP A 406 3.63 -23.47 -25.59
CA ASP A 406 2.89 -24.21 -26.61
C ASP A 406 2.20 -25.48 -26.06
N ARG A 407 2.69 -26.06 -24.97
CA ARG A 407 2.09 -27.23 -24.34
C ARG A 407 0.93 -26.88 -23.40
N ASP A 408 1.02 -25.76 -22.69
CA ASP A 408 -0.03 -25.29 -21.80
C ASP A 408 -1.32 -24.92 -22.52
N ASP A 409 -1.24 -24.36 -23.73
CA ASP A 409 -2.39 -23.94 -24.49
C ASP A 409 -3.25 -25.14 -24.98
N VAL A 410 -2.62 -26.30 -25.23
CA VAL A 410 -3.33 -27.51 -25.75
C VAL A 410 -3.99 -28.31 -24.63
N ALA A 411 -3.38 -28.39 -23.46
CA ALA A 411 -3.97 -29.11 -22.30
C ALA A 411 -5.12 -28.28 -21.68
N PHE A 412 -4.96 -26.97 -21.58
CA PHE A 412 -5.95 -26.08 -20.99
C PHE A 412 -7.17 -25.80 -21.89
N VAL A 413 -7.01 -25.87 -23.21
CA VAL A 413 -8.14 -25.76 -24.15
C VAL A 413 -9.08 -26.94 -24.04
N LYS A 414 -8.59 -28.15 -23.67
CA LYS A 414 -9.44 -29.33 -23.44
C LYS A 414 -10.22 -29.32 -22.12
N GLU A 415 -9.72 -28.61 -21.09
CA GLU A 415 -10.45 -28.37 -19.82
C GLU A 415 -11.38 -27.16 -19.88
N SER A 416 -11.38 -26.42 -20.99
CA SER A 416 -12.22 -25.21 -21.21
C SER A 416 -13.63 -25.50 -21.69
N SER A 417 -14.12 -26.74 -21.54
CA SER A 417 -15.56 -26.99 -21.66
C SER A 417 -16.26 -26.09 -20.63
N VAL A 418 -17.14 -25.22 -21.11
CA VAL A 418 -18.14 -24.48 -20.31
C VAL A 418 -18.62 -25.46 -19.24
N SER A 419 -18.51 -25.10 -17.95
CA SER A 419 -18.94 -26.01 -16.90
C SER A 419 -20.38 -26.42 -17.18
N ASP A 420 -20.63 -27.72 -17.31
CA ASP A 420 -21.96 -28.25 -17.65
C ASP A 420 -23.01 -27.78 -16.63
N ASP A 421 -22.61 -27.52 -15.39
CA ASP A 421 -23.46 -26.96 -14.32
C ASP A 421 -24.00 -25.56 -14.62
N LEU A 422 -23.17 -24.67 -15.17
CA LEU A 422 -23.59 -23.30 -15.52
C LEU A 422 -24.54 -23.28 -16.75
N THR A 423 -24.23 -24.13 -17.73
CA THR A 423 -25.12 -24.28 -18.90
C THR A 423 -26.43 -24.94 -18.54
N GLN A 424 -26.45 -25.82 -17.55
CA GLN A 424 -27.66 -26.48 -17.07
C GLN A 424 -28.51 -25.51 -16.21
N SER A 425 -27.86 -24.68 -15.39
CA SER A 425 -28.52 -23.61 -14.64
C SER A 425 -29.09 -22.52 -15.54
N ALA A 426 -28.37 -22.11 -16.58
CA ALA A 426 -28.82 -21.14 -17.56
C ALA A 426 -29.99 -21.69 -18.44
N GLN A 427 -30.04 -22.99 -18.71
CA GLN A 427 -31.16 -23.63 -19.45
C GLN A 427 -32.47 -23.62 -18.66
N ASN A 428 -32.42 -23.57 -17.33
CA ASN A 428 -33.60 -23.54 -16.47
C ASN A 428 -34.20 -22.13 -16.30
N PHE A 429 -33.47 -21.07 -16.69
CA PHE A 429 -33.83 -19.68 -16.38
C PHE A 429 -34.34 -18.86 -17.59
N THR A 430 -34.32 -19.36 -18.84
CA THR A 430 -34.53 -18.48 -19.98
C THR A 430 -35.46 -18.97 -21.10
N ASP A 431 -36.45 -18.16 -21.33
CA ASP A 431 -37.15 -18.05 -22.65
C ASP A 431 -36.40 -17.11 -23.63
N SER A 432 -35.24 -16.48 -23.25
CA SER A 432 -34.48 -15.58 -24.11
C SER A 432 -33.71 -16.35 -25.19
N LEU A 433 -34.01 -16.05 -26.43
CA LEU A 433 -33.37 -16.63 -27.62
C LEU A 433 -31.88 -16.19 -27.69
N GLU A 434 -31.58 -14.94 -27.33
CA GLU A 434 -30.27 -14.34 -27.37
C GLU A 434 -29.28 -15.00 -26.40
N LEU A 435 -29.73 -15.35 -25.19
CA LEU A 435 -28.88 -16.06 -24.22
C LEU A 435 -28.54 -17.48 -24.68
N LYS A 436 -29.52 -18.18 -25.30
CA LYS A 436 -29.28 -19.51 -25.89
C LYS A 436 -28.25 -19.44 -27.02
N GLU A 437 -28.32 -18.41 -27.85
CA GLU A 437 -27.36 -18.16 -28.93
C GLU A 437 -25.97 -17.88 -28.38
N GLY A 438 -25.82 -17.01 -27.35
CA GLY A 438 -24.57 -16.72 -26.70
C GLY A 438 -23.90 -17.96 -26.09
N ILE A 439 -24.68 -18.84 -25.43
CA ILE A 439 -24.19 -20.12 -24.89
C ILE A 439 -23.77 -21.07 -26.02
N ALA A 440 -24.49 -21.11 -27.14
CA ALA A 440 -24.08 -21.91 -28.29
C ALA A 440 -22.76 -21.42 -28.89
N LEU A 441 -22.58 -20.11 -29.03
CA LEU A 441 -21.32 -19.49 -29.46
C LEU A 441 -20.14 -19.81 -28.54
N LEU A 442 -20.34 -19.83 -27.20
CA LEU A 442 -19.30 -20.27 -26.25
C LEU A 442 -18.92 -21.73 -26.48
N ARG A 443 -19.88 -22.63 -26.68
CA ARG A 443 -19.64 -24.06 -26.95
C ARG A 443 -18.91 -24.28 -28.28
N GLU A 444 -19.17 -23.46 -29.27
CA GLU A 444 -18.47 -23.46 -30.56
C GLU A 444 -17.11 -22.74 -30.52
N GLU A 445 -16.69 -22.28 -29.33
CA GLU A 445 -15.47 -21.46 -29.11
C GLU A 445 -15.40 -20.18 -29.96
N LYS A 446 -16.52 -19.66 -30.37
CA LYS A 446 -16.67 -18.37 -31.04
C LYS A 446 -16.72 -17.22 -30.03
N PHE A 447 -15.66 -17.13 -29.21
CA PHE A 447 -15.62 -16.25 -28.06
C PHE A 447 -15.79 -14.76 -28.40
N ALA A 448 -15.34 -14.31 -29.56
CA ALA A 448 -15.48 -12.93 -29.99
C ALA A 448 -16.95 -12.56 -30.24
N GLU A 449 -17.71 -13.43 -30.91
CA GLU A 449 -19.13 -13.24 -31.18
C GLU A 449 -19.95 -13.35 -29.89
N ALA A 450 -19.63 -14.35 -29.05
CA ALA A 450 -20.26 -14.50 -27.74
C ALA A 450 -20.05 -13.28 -26.83
N SER A 451 -18.84 -12.70 -26.82
CA SER A 451 -18.55 -11.54 -25.98
C SER A 451 -19.31 -10.29 -26.38
N VAL A 452 -19.55 -10.06 -27.66
CA VAL A 452 -20.39 -8.95 -28.15
C VAL A 452 -21.82 -9.14 -27.72
N LEU A 453 -22.37 -10.34 -27.93
CA LEU A 453 -23.76 -10.64 -27.60
C LEU A 453 -24.05 -10.50 -26.10
N PHE A 454 -23.17 -11.01 -25.23
CA PHE A 454 -23.33 -10.85 -23.77
C PHE A 454 -23.18 -9.40 -23.31
N GLU A 455 -22.33 -8.60 -23.98
CA GLU A 455 -22.21 -7.17 -23.70
C GLU A 455 -23.51 -6.42 -24.02
N ASP A 456 -24.13 -6.77 -25.14
CA ASP A 456 -25.41 -6.18 -25.56
C ASP A 456 -26.54 -6.58 -24.58
N ILE A 457 -26.61 -7.84 -24.15
CA ILE A 457 -27.59 -8.32 -23.16
C ILE A 457 -27.42 -7.59 -21.81
N LEU A 458 -26.19 -7.45 -21.30
CA LEU A 458 -25.92 -6.73 -20.06
C LEU A 458 -26.30 -5.24 -20.16
N THR A 459 -26.04 -4.62 -21.31
CA THR A 459 -26.35 -3.19 -21.52
C THR A 459 -27.87 -2.96 -21.64
N ALA A 460 -28.62 -3.92 -22.15
CA ALA A 460 -30.07 -3.86 -22.26
C ALA A 460 -30.79 -4.07 -20.91
N GLY A 461 -30.12 -4.68 -19.91
CA GLY A 461 -30.67 -4.90 -18.55
C GLY A 461 -31.90 -5.82 -18.55
N THR A 462 -32.00 -6.77 -19.50
CA THR A 462 -33.18 -7.59 -19.73
C THR A 462 -33.18 -8.93 -18.98
N LEU A 463 -32.04 -9.32 -18.39
CA LEU A 463 -31.82 -10.62 -17.76
C LEU A 463 -31.06 -10.50 -16.45
N ASP A 464 -30.95 -11.62 -15.72
CA ASP A 464 -30.16 -11.71 -14.47
C ASP A 464 -28.70 -11.34 -14.72
N ASP A 465 -28.27 -10.18 -14.18
CA ASP A 465 -26.95 -9.60 -14.39
C ASP A 465 -25.82 -10.52 -13.92
N GLU A 466 -26.05 -11.40 -12.94
CA GLU A 466 -25.02 -12.28 -12.38
C GLU A 466 -24.66 -13.41 -13.37
N ILE A 467 -25.64 -14.12 -13.91
CA ILE A 467 -25.43 -15.22 -14.88
C ILE A 467 -24.82 -14.68 -16.18
N VAL A 468 -25.34 -13.57 -16.69
CA VAL A 468 -24.83 -12.97 -17.93
C VAL A 468 -23.41 -12.46 -17.75
N SER A 469 -23.09 -11.88 -16.60
CA SER A 469 -21.73 -11.43 -16.26
C SER A 469 -20.73 -12.58 -16.21
N GLU A 470 -21.13 -13.75 -15.70
CA GLU A 470 -20.29 -14.93 -15.67
C GLU A 470 -20.01 -15.48 -17.06
N LEU A 471 -21.04 -15.62 -17.91
CA LEU A 471 -20.90 -16.06 -19.31
C LEU A 471 -20.06 -15.06 -20.12
N TYR A 472 -20.26 -13.76 -19.90
CA TYR A 472 -19.45 -12.72 -20.52
C TYR A 472 -17.97 -12.79 -20.10
N SER A 473 -17.71 -12.99 -18.81
CA SER A 473 -16.35 -13.19 -18.31
C SER A 473 -15.68 -14.39 -18.97
N GLN A 474 -16.39 -15.52 -19.12
CA GLN A 474 -15.88 -16.71 -19.82
C GLN A 474 -15.56 -16.43 -21.29
N ALA A 475 -16.43 -15.69 -22.00
CA ALA A 475 -16.19 -15.29 -23.38
C ALA A 475 -14.92 -14.42 -23.52
N LEU A 476 -14.76 -13.43 -22.64
CA LEU A 476 -13.58 -12.57 -22.62
C LEU A 476 -12.29 -13.34 -22.31
N ILE A 477 -12.31 -14.28 -21.36
CA ILE A 477 -11.17 -15.13 -21.02
C ILE A 477 -10.81 -16.04 -22.20
N GLY A 478 -11.78 -16.67 -22.84
CA GLY A 478 -11.56 -17.51 -24.02
C GLY A 478 -10.96 -16.73 -25.18
N GLN A 479 -11.50 -15.55 -25.48
CA GLN A 479 -10.97 -14.66 -26.52
C GLN A 479 -9.54 -14.18 -26.21
N ALA A 480 -9.31 -13.72 -24.98
CA ALA A 480 -8.00 -13.26 -24.54
C ALA A 480 -6.94 -14.37 -24.63
N SER A 481 -7.28 -15.61 -24.27
CA SER A 481 -6.39 -16.76 -24.40
C SER A 481 -5.94 -16.96 -25.84
N LYS A 482 -6.87 -16.92 -26.81
CA LYS A 482 -6.56 -17.10 -28.26
C LYS A 482 -5.68 -15.99 -28.84
N ILE A 483 -5.80 -14.75 -28.36
CA ILE A 483 -5.06 -13.61 -28.92
C ILE A 483 -3.81 -13.22 -28.11
N SER A 484 -3.59 -13.78 -26.92
CA SER A 484 -2.56 -13.36 -25.96
C SER A 484 -1.13 -13.29 -26.53
N LYS A 485 -0.79 -14.18 -27.47
CA LYS A 485 0.53 -14.19 -28.15
C LYS A 485 0.66 -13.10 -29.24
N LYS A 486 -0.43 -12.75 -29.92
CA LYS A 486 -0.42 -11.82 -31.05
C LYS A 486 -0.74 -10.39 -30.63
N GLU A 487 -1.66 -10.21 -29.71
CA GLU A 487 -2.19 -8.93 -29.25
C GLU A 487 -2.22 -8.88 -27.71
N PRO A 488 -1.05 -8.92 -27.01
CA PRO A 488 -0.99 -9.06 -25.56
C PRO A 488 -1.69 -7.92 -24.79
N GLU A 489 -1.61 -6.67 -25.28
CA GLU A 489 -2.28 -5.55 -24.65
C GLU A 489 -3.82 -5.64 -24.72
N LYS A 490 -4.33 -6.10 -25.87
CA LYS A 490 -5.76 -6.31 -26.06
C LYS A 490 -6.25 -7.48 -25.21
N ALA A 491 -5.51 -8.58 -25.16
CA ALA A 491 -5.80 -9.70 -24.28
C ALA A 491 -5.81 -9.30 -22.80
N LYS A 492 -4.84 -8.50 -22.39
CA LYS A 492 -4.78 -7.95 -21.02
C LYS A 492 -6.02 -7.11 -20.69
N ALA A 493 -6.43 -6.22 -21.59
CA ALA A 493 -7.63 -5.39 -21.38
C ALA A 493 -8.89 -6.24 -21.21
N MET A 494 -9.04 -7.30 -22.02
CA MET A 494 -10.14 -8.25 -21.91
C MET A 494 -10.12 -9.01 -20.58
N LEU A 495 -8.97 -9.51 -20.16
CA LEU A 495 -8.82 -10.23 -18.90
C LEU A 495 -9.08 -9.33 -17.68
N LEU A 496 -8.64 -8.07 -17.73
CA LEU A 496 -8.96 -7.10 -16.69
C LEU A 496 -10.47 -6.83 -16.60
N LYS A 497 -11.16 -6.80 -17.75
CA LYS A 497 -12.63 -6.70 -17.79
C LYS A 497 -13.28 -7.96 -17.21
N ALA A 498 -12.78 -9.14 -17.57
CA ALA A 498 -13.29 -10.43 -17.12
C ALA A 498 -13.17 -10.59 -15.59
N VAL A 499 -11.98 -10.32 -15.00
CA VAL A 499 -11.81 -10.42 -13.54
C VAL A 499 -12.51 -9.30 -12.78
N LYS A 500 -12.86 -8.21 -13.44
CA LYS A 500 -13.72 -7.17 -12.85
C LYS A 500 -15.18 -7.62 -12.76
N LEU A 501 -15.66 -8.32 -13.76
CA LEU A 501 -17.00 -8.93 -13.76
C LEU A 501 -17.07 -10.03 -12.71
N ILE A 502 -16.09 -10.95 -12.73
CA ILE A 502 -16.03 -12.10 -11.84
C ILE A 502 -14.67 -12.11 -11.13
N PRO A 503 -14.54 -11.46 -9.97
CA PRO A 503 -13.28 -11.42 -9.21
C PRO A 503 -12.76 -12.80 -8.75
N GLY A 504 -13.67 -13.78 -8.62
CA GLY A 504 -13.36 -15.17 -8.26
C GLY A 504 -12.83 -16.03 -9.41
N SER A 505 -12.53 -15.48 -10.59
CA SER A 505 -12.03 -16.25 -11.73
C SER A 505 -10.54 -16.57 -11.61
N ALA A 506 -10.18 -17.70 -11.01
CA ALA A 506 -8.80 -18.18 -10.91
C ALA A 506 -8.09 -18.21 -12.27
N ARG A 507 -8.81 -18.65 -13.31
CA ARG A 507 -8.30 -18.71 -14.70
C ARG A 507 -8.01 -17.33 -15.28
N GLY A 508 -8.85 -16.35 -15.03
CA GLY A 508 -8.64 -14.95 -15.45
C GLY A 508 -7.36 -14.38 -14.84
N HIS A 509 -7.18 -14.58 -13.54
CA HIS A 509 -5.97 -14.16 -12.83
C HIS A 509 -4.72 -14.89 -13.30
N TYR A 510 -4.78 -16.19 -13.53
CA TYR A 510 -3.66 -16.96 -14.08
C TYR A 510 -3.18 -16.42 -15.44
N LEU A 511 -4.12 -16.15 -16.37
CA LEU A 511 -3.78 -15.62 -17.69
C LEU A 511 -3.23 -14.20 -17.64
N LEU A 512 -3.71 -13.37 -16.73
CA LEU A 512 -3.11 -12.05 -16.44
C LEU A 512 -1.67 -12.21 -15.97
N GLY A 513 -1.41 -13.13 -15.04
CA GLY A 513 -0.06 -13.45 -14.56
C GLY A 513 0.88 -13.84 -15.71
N ARG A 514 0.41 -14.64 -16.66
CA ARG A 514 1.18 -15.00 -17.88
C ARG A 514 1.53 -13.79 -18.73
N ILE A 515 0.57 -12.90 -19.01
CA ILE A 515 0.82 -11.69 -19.80
C ILE A 515 1.79 -10.77 -19.09
N TYR A 516 1.64 -10.56 -17.78
CA TYR A 516 2.58 -9.75 -17.00
C TYR A 516 3.99 -10.36 -16.99
N THR A 517 4.11 -11.70 -16.92
CA THR A 517 5.42 -12.39 -17.03
C THR A 517 6.07 -12.13 -18.38
N GLN A 518 5.33 -12.20 -19.49
CA GLN A 518 5.83 -11.87 -20.83
C GLN A 518 6.28 -10.41 -20.94
N GLN A 519 5.58 -9.50 -20.29
CA GLN A 519 5.93 -8.06 -20.23
C GLN A 519 7.05 -7.77 -19.22
N LYS A 520 7.57 -8.78 -18.52
CA LYS A 520 8.56 -8.66 -17.42
C LYS A 520 8.08 -7.80 -16.25
N ASP A 521 6.79 -7.57 -16.14
CA ASP A 521 6.17 -7.01 -14.94
C ASP A 521 5.97 -8.12 -13.90
N PHE A 522 7.08 -8.50 -13.29
CA PHE A 522 7.10 -9.60 -12.33
C PHE A 522 6.28 -9.32 -11.07
N THR A 523 6.04 -8.04 -10.77
CA THR A 523 5.23 -7.65 -9.60
C THR A 523 3.77 -7.97 -9.83
N SER A 524 3.20 -7.52 -10.94
CA SER A 524 1.82 -7.83 -11.30
C SER A 524 1.63 -9.31 -11.62
N ALA A 525 2.66 -9.98 -12.17
CA ALA A 525 2.64 -11.41 -12.41
C ALA A 525 2.50 -12.21 -11.11
N ILE A 526 3.33 -11.92 -10.09
CA ILE A 526 3.26 -12.56 -8.77
C ILE A 526 1.87 -12.37 -8.16
N ALA A 527 1.36 -11.13 -8.13
CA ALA A 527 0.04 -10.83 -7.57
C ALA A 527 -1.07 -11.64 -8.26
N SER A 528 -1.04 -11.66 -9.60
CA SER A 528 -2.06 -12.39 -10.37
C SER A 528 -1.97 -13.90 -10.15
N TYR A 529 -0.77 -14.48 -10.11
CA TYR A 529 -0.62 -15.90 -9.81
C TYR A 529 -0.98 -16.25 -8.35
N GLN A 530 -0.65 -15.38 -7.39
CA GLN A 530 -1.05 -15.58 -6.00
C GLN A 530 -2.57 -15.62 -5.85
N THR A 531 -3.28 -14.65 -6.46
CA THR A 531 -4.74 -14.68 -6.47
C THR A 531 -5.27 -15.94 -7.15
N ALA A 532 -4.65 -16.39 -8.25
CA ALA A 532 -5.06 -17.62 -8.94
C ALA A 532 -4.94 -18.86 -8.04
N VAL A 533 -3.84 -19.03 -7.27
CA VAL A 533 -3.65 -20.17 -6.39
C VAL A 533 -4.45 -20.06 -5.07
N GLU A 534 -4.80 -18.86 -4.65
CA GLU A 534 -5.73 -18.64 -3.53
C GLU A 534 -7.15 -19.06 -3.90
N LEU A 535 -7.58 -18.77 -5.14
CA LEU A 535 -8.89 -19.14 -5.67
C LEU A 535 -8.97 -20.61 -6.06
N ASP A 536 -7.89 -21.16 -6.60
CA ASP A 536 -7.77 -22.58 -6.96
C ASP A 536 -6.45 -23.17 -6.45
N PRO A 537 -6.43 -23.75 -5.23
CA PRO A 537 -5.25 -24.38 -4.65
C PRO A 537 -4.73 -25.63 -5.38
N GLN A 538 -5.43 -26.12 -6.39
CA GLN A 538 -4.99 -27.25 -7.24
C GLN A 538 -4.36 -26.78 -8.56
N MET A 539 -4.32 -25.48 -8.82
CA MET A 539 -3.80 -24.92 -10.07
C MET A 539 -2.25 -24.99 -10.13
N TYR A 540 -1.71 -26.18 -10.38
CA TYR A 540 -0.26 -26.44 -10.44
C TYR A 540 0.48 -25.53 -11.45
N ASN A 541 -0.18 -25.13 -12.56
CA ASN A 541 0.41 -24.21 -13.55
C ASN A 541 0.67 -22.82 -12.97
N ALA A 542 -0.21 -22.34 -12.09
CA ALA A 542 -0.01 -21.04 -11.43
C ALA A 542 1.13 -21.09 -10.42
N TYR A 543 1.24 -22.17 -9.61
CA TYR A 543 2.39 -22.39 -8.73
C TYR A 543 3.70 -22.50 -9.51
N PHE A 544 3.72 -23.23 -10.62
CA PHE A 544 4.92 -23.38 -11.45
C PHE A 544 5.42 -22.04 -11.98
N ASN A 545 4.51 -21.23 -12.56
CA ASN A 545 4.86 -19.91 -13.08
C ASN A 545 5.24 -18.93 -11.97
N LEU A 546 4.62 -19.02 -10.81
CA LEU A 546 4.97 -18.24 -9.63
C LEU A 546 6.38 -18.59 -9.14
N GLY A 547 6.72 -19.89 -9.05
CA GLY A 547 8.06 -20.37 -8.75
C GLY A 547 9.11 -19.88 -9.74
N TYR A 548 8.80 -19.91 -11.04
CA TYR A 548 9.66 -19.37 -12.09
C TYR A 548 9.92 -17.86 -11.92
N VAL A 549 8.87 -17.09 -11.62
CA VAL A 549 9.01 -15.63 -11.42
C VAL A 549 9.85 -15.34 -10.17
N TYR A 550 9.65 -16.06 -9.05
CA TYR A 550 10.48 -15.92 -7.86
C TYR A 550 11.94 -16.29 -8.11
N ALA A 551 12.22 -17.39 -8.82
CA ALA A 551 13.57 -17.80 -9.19
C ALA A 551 14.26 -16.73 -10.07
N THR A 552 13.52 -16.13 -11.01
CA THR A 552 14.03 -15.04 -11.87
C THR A 552 14.38 -13.79 -11.05
N LYS A 553 13.66 -13.53 -9.96
CA LYS A 553 13.95 -12.45 -9.01
C LYS A 553 15.02 -12.81 -7.98
N ASN A 554 15.61 -14.00 -8.06
CA ASN A 554 16.57 -14.58 -7.09
C ASN A 554 15.98 -14.82 -5.68
N ASP A 555 14.66 -14.84 -5.53
CA ASP A 555 13.97 -15.25 -4.30
C ASP A 555 13.85 -16.78 -4.30
N TYR A 556 14.99 -17.43 -4.02
CA TYR A 556 15.09 -18.90 -4.12
C TYR A 556 14.29 -19.63 -3.05
N ILE A 557 14.03 -19.00 -1.90
CA ILE A 557 13.23 -19.59 -0.82
C ILE A 557 11.78 -19.74 -1.27
N LYS A 558 11.18 -18.66 -1.78
CA LYS A 558 9.81 -18.70 -2.29
C LYS A 558 9.70 -19.56 -3.56
N ALA A 559 10.72 -19.54 -4.41
CA ALA A 559 10.75 -20.40 -5.59
C ALA A 559 10.74 -21.90 -5.21
N GLN A 560 11.52 -22.29 -4.18
CA GLN A 560 11.53 -23.64 -3.62
C GLN A 560 10.15 -24.04 -3.12
N GLU A 561 9.51 -23.19 -2.32
CA GLU A 561 8.17 -23.43 -1.80
C GLU A 561 7.16 -23.68 -2.91
N MET A 562 7.13 -22.81 -3.94
CA MET A 562 6.20 -22.93 -5.06
C MET A 562 6.45 -24.19 -5.89
N PHE A 563 7.71 -24.47 -6.25
CA PHE A 563 8.02 -25.70 -7.00
C PHE A 563 7.79 -26.97 -6.18
N SER A 564 8.02 -26.95 -4.87
CA SER A 564 7.67 -28.08 -3.99
C SER A 564 6.17 -28.34 -4.01
N ARG A 565 5.37 -27.29 -3.98
CA ARG A 565 3.91 -27.42 -4.10
C ARG A 565 3.49 -28.02 -5.44
N VAL A 566 4.16 -27.66 -6.55
CA VAL A 566 3.93 -28.28 -7.86
C VAL A 566 4.24 -29.79 -7.82
N VAL A 567 5.36 -30.18 -7.22
CA VAL A 567 5.76 -31.58 -7.07
C VAL A 567 4.73 -32.39 -6.26
N GLU A 568 4.21 -31.83 -5.17
CA GLU A 568 3.14 -32.43 -4.37
C GLU A 568 1.86 -32.67 -5.18
N LEU A 569 1.50 -31.75 -6.07
CA LEU A 569 0.32 -31.85 -6.93
C LEU A 569 0.48 -32.81 -8.09
N SER A 570 1.70 -33.34 -8.32
CA SER A 570 2.02 -34.38 -9.31
C SER A 570 1.45 -34.08 -10.72
N PRO A 571 1.82 -32.94 -11.35
CA PRO A 571 1.28 -32.58 -12.66
C PRO A 571 1.83 -33.49 -13.78
N PRO A 572 1.22 -33.47 -14.97
CA PRO A 572 1.69 -34.22 -16.13
C PRO A 572 3.14 -33.91 -16.58
N PHE A 573 3.70 -32.78 -16.11
CA PHE A 573 5.09 -32.34 -16.35
C PHE A 573 5.95 -32.37 -15.08
N LEU A 574 5.74 -33.40 -14.24
CA LEU A 574 6.43 -33.55 -12.96
C LEU A 574 7.95 -33.52 -13.10
N ASP A 575 8.51 -34.10 -14.16
CA ASP A 575 9.95 -34.08 -14.46
C ASP A 575 10.51 -32.66 -14.66
N GLU A 576 9.75 -31.76 -15.28
CA GLU A 576 10.13 -30.34 -15.43
C GLU A 576 10.05 -29.59 -14.10
N ALA A 577 9.06 -29.89 -13.28
CA ALA A 577 8.92 -29.30 -11.94
C ALA A 577 10.11 -29.73 -11.05
N LEU A 578 10.45 -31.02 -11.02
CA LEU A 578 11.61 -31.55 -10.30
C LEU A 578 12.93 -30.94 -10.79
N TYR A 579 13.08 -30.75 -12.11
CA TYR A 579 14.24 -30.12 -12.69
C TYR A 579 14.39 -28.65 -12.26
N ASN A 580 13.30 -27.87 -12.25
CA ASN A 580 13.32 -26.48 -11.80
C ASN A 580 13.59 -26.36 -10.30
N LEU A 581 13.00 -27.24 -9.48
CA LEU A 581 13.31 -27.34 -8.05
C LEU A 581 14.81 -27.67 -7.83
N ALA A 582 15.38 -28.60 -8.60
CA ALA A 582 16.80 -28.93 -8.53
C ALA A 582 17.71 -27.71 -8.85
N ILE A 583 17.32 -26.87 -9.82
CA ILE A 583 18.05 -25.62 -10.11
C ILE A 583 18.02 -24.68 -8.91
N VAL A 584 16.86 -24.54 -8.27
CA VAL A 584 16.70 -23.69 -7.09
C VAL A 584 17.56 -24.21 -5.93
N GLU A 585 17.53 -25.53 -5.65
CA GLU A 585 18.37 -26.17 -4.62
C GLU A 585 19.86 -25.95 -4.87
N ARG A 586 20.28 -26.05 -6.12
CA ARG A 586 21.67 -25.75 -6.50
C ARG A 586 22.06 -24.30 -6.23
N LYS A 587 21.15 -23.33 -6.50
CA LYS A 587 21.37 -21.91 -6.24
C LYS A 587 21.41 -21.59 -4.74
N MET A 588 20.70 -22.35 -3.92
CA MET A 588 20.73 -22.26 -2.46
C MET A 588 21.96 -22.96 -1.84
N GLY A 589 22.71 -23.72 -2.64
CA GLY A 589 23.92 -24.44 -2.18
C GLY A 589 23.66 -25.90 -1.79
N ASN A 590 22.43 -26.40 -1.87
CA ASN A 590 22.01 -27.74 -1.48
C ASN A 590 22.30 -28.77 -2.58
N VAL A 591 23.58 -29.05 -2.82
CA VAL A 591 24.04 -29.88 -3.95
C VAL A 591 23.53 -31.32 -3.89
N GLU A 592 23.39 -31.88 -2.69
CA GLU A 592 22.92 -33.28 -2.53
C GLU A 592 21.45 -33.42 -2.88
N ASP A 593 20.60 -32.51 -2.46
CA ASP A 593 19.18 -32.51 -2.78
C ASP A 593 18.94 -32.17 -4.27
N CYS A 594 19.74 -31.28 -4.84
CA CYS A 594 19.76 -31.06 -6.27
C CYS A 594 20.02 -32.36 -7.05
N ILE A 595 21.01 -33.18 -6.64
CA ILE A 595 21.32 -34.44 -7.31
C ILE A 595 20.15 -35.41 -7.22
N LYS A 596 19.54 -35.57 -6.01
CA LYS A 596 18.38 -36.45 -5.82
C LYS A 596 17.19 -36.06 -6.72
N LEU A 597 16.87 -34.76 -6.76
CA LEU A 597 15.77 -34.22 -7.58
C LEU A 597 16.01 -34.46 -9.07
N LEU A 598 17.27 -34.30 -9.55
CA LEU A 598 17.61 -34.60 -10.93
C LEU A 598 17.50 -36.11 -11.25
N GLU A 599 17.87 -36.99 -10.33
CA GLU A 599 17.71 -38.43 -10.48
C GLU A 599 16.22 -38.81 -10.52
N GLN A 600 15.38 -38.18 -9.70
CA GLN A 600 13.92 -38.33 -9.75
C GLN A 600 13.34 -37.83 -11.08
N ALA A 601 13.73 -36.63 -11.53
CA ALA A 601 13.27 -36.07 -12.81
C ALA A 601 13.60 -37.02 -13.99
N ILE A 602 14.77 -37.66 -13.96
CA ILE A 602 15.19 -38.63 -15.00
C ILE A 602 14.42 -39.93 -14.88
N SER A 603 14.04 -40.32 -13.66
CA SER A 603 13.19 -41.52 -13.42
C SER A 603 11.77 -41.31 -13.97
N GLU A 604 11.19 -40.11 -13.74
CA GLU A 604 9.85 -39.76 -14.23
C GLU A 604 9.83 -39.62 -15.76
N ASN A 605 10.86 -38.98 -16.32
CA ASN A 605 11.00 -38.84 -17.77
C ASN A 605 12.44 -39.16 -18.22
N PRO A 606 12.70 -40.39 -18.68
CA PRO A 606 14.01 -40.80 -19.20
C PRO A 606 14.48 -40.01 -20.43
N GLU A 607 13.62 -39.23 -21.08
CA GLU A 607 14.00 -38.38 -22.22
C GLU A 607 14.30 -36.93 -21.80
N ASN A 608 14.25 -36.58 -20.51
CA ASN A 608 14.61 -35.24 -20.03
C ASN A 608 16.13 -34.99 -20.19
N LYS A 609 16.50 -34.44 -21.35
CA LYS A 609 17.90 -34.14 -21.71
C LYS A 609 18.54 -33.12 -20.79
N ASN A 610 17.75 -32.15 -20.29
CA ASN A 610 18.24 -31.09 -19.43
C ASN A 610 18.65 -31.63 -18.06
N ALA A 611 17.83 -32.47 -17.44
CA ALA A 611 18.13 -33.12 -16.17
C ALA A 611 19.37 -34.04 -16.30
N LYS A 612 19.47 -34.83 -17.38
CA LYS A 612 20.63 -35.68 -17.63
C LYS A 612 21.93 -34.87 -17.78
N ARG A 613 21.91 -33.80 -18.58
CA ARG A 613 23.08 -32.95 -18.80
C ARG A 613 23.54 -32.27 -17.49
N PHE A 614 22.59 -31.75 -16.74
CA PHE A 614 22.89 -31.07 -15.48
C PHE A 614 23.47 -32.03 -14.44
N LEU A 615 22.89 -33.23 -14.27
CA LEU A 615 23.40 -34.26 -13.37
C LEU A 615 24.83 -34.69 -13.72
N GLN A 616 25.13 -34.86 -15.03
CA GLN A 616 26.49 -35.19 -15.48
C GLN A 616 27.51 -34.10 -15.14
N THR A 617 27.10 -32.83 -15.27
CA THR A 617 27.96 -31.69 -14.91
C THR A 617 28.29 -31.68 -13.43
N LEU A 618 27.29 -31.85 -12.56
CA LEU A 618 27.48 -31.91 -11.11
C LEU A 618 28.36 -33.09 -10.67
N LYS A 619 28.18 -34.28 -11.28
CA LYS A 619 29.02 -35.48 -10.99
C LYS A 619 30.49 -35.24 -11.41
N LYS A 620 30.76 -34.49 -12.50
CA LYS A 620 32.12 -34.10 -12.90
C LYS A 620 32.73 -33.07 -11.92
N GLU A 621 31.95 -32.07 -11.45
CA GLU A 621 32.40 -31.10 -10.46
C GLU A 621 32.79 -31.77 -9.13
N LYS A 622 31.98 -32.73 -8.66
CA LYS A 622 32.24 -33.50 -7.43
C LYS A 622 33.54 -34.32 -7.53
N LYS A 623 33.83 -34.91 -8.71
CA LYS A 623 35.09 -35.65 -8.96
C LYS A 623 36.35 -34.74 -9.05
N LYS A 624 36.20 -33.47 -9.34
CA LYS A 624 37.34 -32.51 -9.38
C LYS A 624 37.67 -31.91 -8.02
N LYS A 625 36.74 -31.99 -7.05
CA LYS A 625 36.91 -31.42 -5.70
C LYS A 625 37.27 -32.44 -4.64
N GLY A 626 37.15 -33.73 -4.89
CA GLY A 626 37.67 -34.85 -4.09
C GLY A 626 38.93 -35.45 -4.76
#